data_39c21f33604c5e43e7cf938713692ec1
#
_entry.id   39c21f33604c5e43e7cf938713692ec1
#
_cell.length_a   1.000
_cell.length_b   1.000
_cell.length_c   1.000
_cell.angle_alpha   90.00
_cell.angle_beta   90.00
_cell.angle_gamma   90.00
#
_symmetry.space_group_name_H-M   'P 1'
#
loop_
_entity.id
_entity.type
_entity.pdbx_description
1 polymer ?
#
loop_
_entity_poly.entity_id
_entity_poly.type
_entity_poly.pdbx_seq_one_letter_code
_entity_poly.pdbx_strand_id
1 'polypeptide(L)'
;MGAVAQVNNNRHGKAALAQTSFGGFVPKGGSPNDSGVLEIIVPDAQASVRWTKHGYPSSLAKWHYHPHIEIHLIREGTGLMMAGNAVVPYEAGQVALIGSNLPHNWVSDIAPGERLRQRDVVCHVRPETMRLLMSGFPETSGFAMVLKRAGQALVLSGESARQAGSILENMEEHSLACRVSDLIRVLDVFAHAPADESYTVVASGYDPAVCSGAERVVNDAIEYISSHLSGEISMDLAARQAGMSVSAFSRLFKRAAGIGFSDFVRRLRIGHACRLLTTTDQSVASIRRACGYGNASNFNRRFFEETGETPTGWRKKYIGRTR
;
A
#
# COMPACT_ATOMS: atom_id res chain seq x y z
N MET A 1 31.20 60.60 -25.04
CA MET A 1 32.05 59.41 -25.19
C MET A 1 31.88 58.60 -23.91
N GLY A 2 31.03 57.63 -23.88
CA GLY A 2 30.79 56.80 -22.71
C GLY A 2 30.31 55.44 -23.20
N ALA A 3 31.13 54.42 -23.03
CA ALA A 3 30.87 53.09 -23.44
C ALA A 3 29.85 52.44 -22.48
N VAL A 4 28.76 51.95 -23.04
CA VAL A 4 27.77 51.14 -22.32
C VAL A 4 28.24 49.69 -22.34
N ALA A 5 28.56 49.13 -21.17
CA ALA A 5 28.87 47.74 -21.00
C ALA A 5 27.55 46.90 -20.97
N GLN A 6 27.39 46.00 -21.93
CA GLN A 6 26.36 44.98 -21.92
C GLN A 6 26.71 43.91 -20.89
N VAL A 7 25.87 43.73 -19.89
CA VAL A 7 25.92 42.57 -18.98
C VAL A 7 25.13 41.45 -19.58
N ASN A 8 25.85 40.44 -20.03
CA ASN A 8 25.28 39.18 -20.57
C ASN A 8 24.96 38.24 -19.39
N ASN A 9 23.70 38.12 -19.06
CA ASN A 9 23.23 37.26 -17.97
C ASN A 9 22.72 35.94 -18.54
N ASN A 10 23.62 35.01 -18.76
CA ASN A 10 23.26 33.66 -19.21
C ASN A 10 23.73 32.65 -18.15
N ARG A 11 22.89 32.38 -17.18
CA ARG A 11 23.07 31.24 -16.22
C ARG A 11 21.83 30.35 -16.23
N HIS A 12 21.73 29.53 -17.24
CA HIS A 12 20.95 28.30 -17.14
C HIS A 12 21.86 27.21 -16.56
N GLY A 13 21.87 27.09 -15.26
CA GLY A 13 22.48 25.97 -14.55
C GLY A 13 21.66 24.69 -14.80
N LYS A 14 22.05 23.91 -15.80
CA LYS A 14 21.68 22.51 -15.86
C LYS A 14 22.33 21.82 -14.68
N ALA A 15 21.55 21.46 -13.66
CA ALA A 15 21.98 20.53 -12.63
C ALA A 15 22.21 19.17 -13.33
N ALA A 16 23.48 18.88 -13.61
CA ALA A 16 23.93 17.57 -14.00
C ALA A 16 23.74 16.65 -12.78
N LEU A 17 22.80 15.70 -12.87
CA LEU A 17 22.68 14.58 -11.94
C LEU A 17 24.02 13.83 -11.98
N ALA A 18 24.84 14.02 -10.95
CA ALA A 18 26.03 13.23 -10.73
C ALA A 18 25.56 11.76 -10.56
N GLN A 19 25.97 10.89 -11.48
CA GLN A 19 25.89 9.45 -11.33
C GLN A 19 26.86 9.04 -10.22
N THR A 20 26.41 9.11 -8.98
CA THR A 20 27.07 8.39 -7.88
C THR A 20 26.67 6.92 -8.02
N SER A 21 27.65 6.08 -8.28
CA SER A 21 27.53 4.63 -8.27
C SER A 21 27.18 4.19 -6.84
N PHE A 22 25.89 4.07 -6.55
CA PHE A 22 25.42 3.40 -5.35
C PHE A 22 25.68 1.90 -5.53
N GLY A 23 26.49 1.32 -4.64
CA GLY A 23 26.63 -0.12 -4.46
C GLY A 23 25.27 -0.67 -4.00
N GLY A 24 24.33 -0.79 -4.93
CA GLY A 24 22.96 -1.22 -4.67
C GLY A 24 22.95 -2.67 -4.22
N PHE A 25 22.47 -2.90 -3.00
CA PHE A 25 21.93 -4.18 -2.63
C PHE A 25 20.68 -4.40 -3.49
N VAL A 26 20.87 -5.06 -4.64
CA VAL A 26 19.77 -5.62 -5.42
C VAL A 26 19.25 -6.82 -4.64
N PRO A 27 17.99 -6.84 -4.15
CA PRO A 27 17.42 -8.06 -3.59
C PRO A 27 17.56 -9.14 -4.65
N LYS A 28 18.21 -10.26 -4.29
CA LYS A 28 18.28 -11.43 -5.17
C LYS A 28 16.84 -11.91 -5.41
N GLY A 29 16.32 -11.69 -6.61
CA GLY A 29 15.04 -12.19 -7.08
C GLY A 29 14.07 -11.06 -7.45
N GLY A 30 14.09 -10.64 -8.68
CA GLY A 30 13.09 -9.81 -9.33
C GLY A 30 13.71 -8.99 -10.44
N SER A 31 13.52 -9.45 -11.65
CA SER A 31 13.65 -8.60 -12.84
C SER A 31 12.60 -7.48 -12.75
N PRO A 32 12.82 -6.27 -13.31
CA PRO A 32 11.81 -5.22 -13.38
C PRO A 32 10.48 -5.63 -14.05
N ASN A 33 10.41 -6.83 -14.61
CA ASN A 33 9.22 -7.46 -15.21
C ASN A 33 8.53 -8.48 -14.29
N ASP A 34 8.96 -8.67 -13.04
CA ASP A 34 8.24 -9.55 -12.13
C ASP A 34 6.99 -8.83 -11.60
N SER A 35 5.83 -9.43 -11.87
CA SER A 35 4.57 -9.09 -11.24
C SER A 35 4.76 -9.10 -9.72
N GLY A 36 4.52 -7.96 -9.04
CA GLY A 36 4.69 -7.81 -7.59
C GLY A 36 3.91 -8.87 -6.80
N VAL A 37 4.25 -9.02 -5.53
CA VAL A 37 3.51 -9.90 -4.60
C VAL A 37 2.22 -9.20 -4.19
N LEU A 38 1.07 -9.87 -4.28
CA LEU A 38 -0.19 -9.32 -3.79
C LEU A 38 -0.09 -9.08 -2.27
N GLU A 39 -0.21 -7.83 -1.85
CA GLU A 39 -0.37 -7.50 -0.44
C GLU A 39 -1.82 -7.67 -0.02
N ILE A 40 -1.99 -8.36 1.11
CA ILE A 40 -3.30 -8.60 1.68
C ILE A 40 -3.58 -7.53 2.72
N ILE A 41 -4.32 -6.52 2.33
CA ILE A 41 -4.87 -5.54 3.26
C ILE A 41 -6.11 -6.13 3.89
N VAL A 42 -6.02 -6.48 5.18
CA VAL A 42 -7.16 -7.04 5.92
C VAL A 42 -8.28 -5.99 5.95
N PRO A 43 -9.46 -6.28 5.39
CA PRO A 43 -10.58 -5.35 5.41
C PRO A 43 -10.97 -5.04 6.85
N ASP A 44 -11.17 -3.77 7.15
CA ASP A 44 -11.85 -3.34 8.37
C ASP A 44 -13.33 -3.09 8.02
N ALA A 45 -14.22 -3.90 8.59
CA ALA A 45 -15.65 -3.78 8.35
C ALA A 45 -16.23 -2.44 8.86
N GLN A 46 -15.53 -1.78 9.77
CA GLN A 46 -15.98 -0.54 10.39
C GLN A 46 -15.35 0.71 9.77
N ALA A 47 -14.30 0.57 8.94
CA ALA A 47 -13.58 1.71 8.37
C ALA A 47 -13.50 1.64 6.85
N SER A 48 -14.01 2.68 6.18
CA SER A 48 -13.85 2.88 4.72
C SER A 48 -12.46 3.43 4.38
N VAL A 49 -11.86 4.14 5.33
CA VAL A 49 -10.54 4.76 5.25
C VAL A 49 -9.68 4.14 6.34
N ARG A 50 -8.72 3.32 5.95
CA ARG A 50 -7.80 2.68 6.87
C ARG A 50 -6.52 3.49 6.93
N TRP A 51 -6.19 4.00 8.12
CA TRP A 51 -4.96 4.71 8.40
C TRP A 51 -4.01 3.81 9.20
N THR A 52 -2.75 3.75 8.78
CA THR A 52 -1.70 2.96 9.45
C THR A 52 -0.37 3.67 9.37
N LYS A 53 0.55 3.33 10.27
CA LYS A 53 1.94 3.78 10.20
C LYS A 53 2.90 2.59 10.24
N HIS A 54 3.99 2.69 9.50
CA HIS A 54 4.96 1.63 9.39
C HIS A 54 6.38 2.13 9.68
N GLY A 55 7.20 1.23 10.22
CA GLY A 55 8.64 1.43 10.31
C GLY A 55 9.35 0.73 9.16
N TYR A 56 10.67 0.95 9.06
CA TYR A 56 11.52 0.28 8.09
C TYR A 56 12.82 -0.21 8.76
N PRO A 57 13.33 -1.41 8.45
CA PRO A 57 12.77 -2.41 7.53
C PRO A 57 11.50 -3.08 8.10
N SER A 58 10.59 -3.44 7.20
CA SER A 58 9.35 -4.11 7.52
C SER A 58 9.14 -5.31 6.58
N SER A 59 8.43 -6.33 7.05
CA SER A 59 8.01 -7.45 6.20
C SER A 59 7.06 -7.02 5.07
N LEU A 60 6.43 -5.84 5.21
CA LEU A 60 5.56 -5.22 4.21
C LEU A 60 6.35 -4.42 3.16
N ALA A 61 7.60 -4.04 3.44
CA ALA A 61 8.47 -3.33 2.49
C ALA A 61 9.00 -4.30 1.42
N LYS A 62 8.12 -4.74 0.54
CA LYS A 62 8.37 -5.65 -0.59
C LYS A 62 7.70 -5.10 -1.83
N TRP A 63 8.17 -5.53 -3.00
CA TRP A 63 7.47 -5.30 -4.25
C TRP A 63 6.11 -5.98 -4.21
N HIS A 64 5.04 -5.20 -4.14
CA HIS A 64 3.69 -5.68 -3.94
C HIS A 64 2.68 -4.84 -4.71
N TYR A 65 1.45 -5.35 -4.85
CA TYR A 65 0.29 -4.62 -5.34
C TYR A 65 -0.96 -5.06 -4.56
N HIS A 66 -1.97 -4.23 -4.57
CA HIS A 66 -3.27 -4.51 -3.94
C HIS A 66 -4.39 -3.73 -4.64
N PRO A 67 -5.67 -4.17 -4.51
CA PRO A 67 -6.80 -3.49 -5.14
C PRO A 67 -7.11 -2.11 -4.53
N HIS A 68 -6.66 -1.84 -3.31
CA HIS A 68 -6.91 -0.56 -2.64
C HIS A 68 -6.16 0.57 -3.34
N ILE A 69 -6.75 1.76 -3.27
CA ILE A 69 -6.05 3.01 -3.52
C ILE A 69 -5.26 3.32 -2.26
N GLU A 70 -4.01 3.72 -2.42
CA GLU A 70 -3.11 4.03 -1.31
C GLU A 70 -2.64 5.48 -1.37
N ILE A 71 -2.71 6.18 -0.25
CA ILE A 71 -2.06 7.47 -0.06
C ILE A 71 -0.94 7.26 0.94
N HIS A 72 0.28 7.55 0.53
CA HIS A 72 1.51 7.27 1.26
C HIS A 72 2.24 8.56 1.59
N LEU A 73 2.42 8.87 2.87
CA LEU A 73 3.25 9.99 3.35
C LEU A 73 4.55 9.44 3.91
N ILE A 74 5.67 9.88 3.39
CA ILE A 74 6.99 9.59 3.96
C ILE A 74 7.29 10.60 5.07
N ARG A 75 7.47 10.13 6.29
CA ARG A 75 7.78 10.96 7.47
C ARG A 75 9.27 11.18 7.66
N GLU A 76 10.05 10.13 7.42
CA GLU A 76 11.49 10.14 7.68
C GLU A 76 12.25 9.27 6.68
N GLY A 77 13.53 9.63 6.48
CA GLY A 77 14.43 8.91 5.60
C GLY A 77 14.36 9.34 4.14
N THR A 78 15.26 8.77 3.38
CA THR A 78 15.38 8.89 1.93
C THR A 78 15.53 7.51 1.31
N GLY A 79 15.40 7.39 0.00
CA GLY A 79 15.58 6.12 -0.68
C GLY A 79 15.00 6.11 -2.08
N LEU A 80 14.55 4.95 -2.53
CA LEU A 80 13.97 4.74 -3.85
C LEU A 80 12.50 4.30 -3.74
N MET A 81 11.63 5.05 -4.38
CA MET A 81 10.26 4.66 -4.68
C MET A 81 10.25 3.90 -6.01
N MET A 82 9.70 2.72 -5.99
CA MET A 82 9.48 1.90 -7.16
C MET A 82 7.98 1.84 -7.43
N ALA A 83 7.55 2.13 -8.66
CA ALA A 83 6.16 2.02 -9.08
C ALA A 83 6.07 1.58 -10.53
N GLY A 84 5.29 0.53 -10.81
CA GLY A 84 5.22 -0.04 -12.15
C GLY A 84 6.62 -0.37 -12.70
N ASN A 85 6.97 0.25 -13.82
CA ASN A 85 8.29 0.11 -14.45
C ASN A 85 9.27 1.27 -14.12
N ALA A 86 8.93 2.13 -13.16
CA ALA A 86 9.74 3.29 -12.82
C ALA A 86 10.39 3.16 -11.44
N VAL A 87 11.55 3.80 -11.28
CA VAL A 87 12.28 3.92 -10.02
C VAL A 87 12.72 5.37 -9.89
N VAL A 88 12.27 6.04 -8.82
CA VAL A 88 12.57 7.44 -8.56
C VAL A 88 13.03 7.64 -7.11
N PRO A 89 13.88 8.63 -6.82
CA PRO A 89 14.23 8.96 -5.45
C PRO A 89 13.01 9.49 -4.70
N TYR A 90 12.97 9.24 -3.39
CA TYR A 90 12.03 9.86 -2.47
C TYR A 90 12.76 10.49 -1.28
N GLU A 91 12.10 11.42 -0.62
CA GLU A 91 12.55 12.06 0.60
C GLU A 91 11.40 12.27 1.59
N ALA A 92 11.74 12.58 2.84
CA ALA A 92 10.76 12.92 3.85
C ALA A 92 9.90 14.13 3.42
N GLY A 93 8.61 14.06 3.71
CA GLY A 93 7.59 15.04 3.28
C GLY A 93 6.92 14.70 1.95
N GLN A 94 7.43 13.73 1.18
CA GLN A 94 6.77 13.30 -0.07
C GLN A 94 5.43 12.64 0.24
N VAL A 95 4.39 13.00 -0.54
CA VAL A 95 3.08 12.35 -0.52
C VAL A 95 2.82 11.74 -1.89
N ALA A 96 2.52 10.44 -1.92
CA ALA A 96 2.23 9.71 -3.14
C ALA A 96 0.82 9.10 -3.10
N LEU A 97 0.11 9.12 -4.22
CA LEU A 97 -1.17 8.45 -4.43
C LEU A 97 -0.98 7.33 -5.45
N ILE A 98 -1.18 6.11 -4.99
CA ILE A 98 -1.03 4.88 -5.77
C ILE A 98 -2.42 4.36 -6.13
N GLY A 99 -2.65 4.15 -7.42
CA GLY A 99 -3.89 3.58 -7.92
C GLY A 99 -3.99 2.07 -7.67
N SER A 100 -5.21 1.57 -7.77
CA SER A 100 -5.50 0.14 -7.60
C SER A 100 -4.60 -0.73 -8.48
N ASN A 101 -4.04 -1.77 -7.89
CA ASN A 101 -3.24 -2.81 -8.55
C ASN A 101 -1.95 -2.31 -9.23
N LEU A 102 -1.51 -1.09 -9.00
CA LEU A 102 -0.20 -0.63 -9.44
C LEU A 102 0.88 -1.25 -8.54
N PRO A 103 1.80 -2.09 -9.08
CA PRO A 103 2.88 -2.64 -8.27
C PRO A 103 3.82 -1.54 -7.78
N HIS A 104 4.17 -1.57 -6.49
CA HIS A 104 4.99 -0.54 -5.87
C HIS A 104 5.79 -1.04 -4.66
N ASN A 105 6.80 -0.26 -4.27
CA ASN A 105 7.60 -0.45 -3.06
C ASN A 105 8.40 0.81 -2.72
N TRP A 106 8.74 1.00 -1.43
CA TRP A 106 9.69 2.00 -0.97
C TRP A 106 10.86 1.31 -0.27
N VAL A 107 12.06 1.51 -0.81
CA VAL A 107 13.31 1.00 -0.25
C VAL A 107 14.06 2.16 0.36
N SER A 108 14.18 2.19 1.70
CA SER A 108 14.89 3.24 2.42
C SER A 108 16.40 2.99 2.44
N ASP A 109 17.13 4.07 2.32
CA ASP A 109 18.59 4.07 2.42
C ASP A 109 18.98 4.20 3.91
N ILE A 110 19.28 3.05 4.53
CA ILE A 110 19.65 2.97 5.94
C ILE A 110 20.93 2.14 6.12
N ALA A 111 21.72 2.47 7.14
CA ALA A 111 22.91 1.70 7.49
C ALA A 111 22.54 0.29 8.03
N PRO A 112 23.44 -0.68 7.95
CA PRO A 112 23.22 -2.01 8.53
C PRO A 112 22.88 -1.91 10.01
N GLY A 113 21.71 -2.46 10.40
CA GLY A 113 21.21 -2.44 11.78
C GLY A 113 20.41 -1.19 12.15
N GLU A 114 20.38 -0.17 11.32
CA GLU A 114 19.54 1.01 11.49
C GLU A 114 18.06 0.67 11.28
N ARG A 115 17.17 1.46 11.90
CA ARG A 115 15.72 1.33 11.78
C ARG A 115 15.05 2.70 11.81
N LEU A 116 14.18 2.95 10.86
CA LEU A 116 13.22 4.05 10.90
C LEU A 116 11.96 3.55 11.63
N ARG A 117 11.61 4.15 12.75
CA ARG A 117 10.51 3.61 13.60
C ARG A 117 9.13 3.93 13.04
N GLN A 118 8.98 5.08 12.43
CA GLN A 118 7.73 5.58 11.86
C GLN A 118 7.99 6.22 10.51
N ARG A 119 8.61 5.42 9.60
CA ARG A 119 9.00 5.90 8.27
C ARG A 119 7.86 6.55 7.52
N ASP A 120 6.66 5.96 7.61
CA ASP A 120 5.54 6.39 6.80
C ASP A 120 4.18 6.28 7.50
N VAL A 121 3.24 7.03 6.96
CA VAL A 121 1.81 6.91 7.15
C VAL A 121 1.19 6.43 5.85
N VAL A 122 0.30 5.47 5.94
CA VAL A 122 -0.39 4.90 4.80
C VAL A 122 -1.90 4.92 5.03
N CYS A 123 -2.61 5.48 4.07
CA CYS A 123 -4.06 5.51 4.05
C CYS A 123 -4.56 4.64 2.89
N HIS A 124 -5.26 3.55 3.21
CA HIS A 124 -5.86 2.66 2.22
C HIS A 124 -7.36 2.92 2.08
N VAL A 125 -7.82 2.96 0.84
CA VAL A 125 -9.23 3.19 0.49
C VAL A 125 -9.66 2.17 -0.56
N ARG A 126 -10.81 1.54 -0.35
CA ARG A 126 -11.37 0.63 -1.34
C ARG A 126 -11.87 1.39 -2.59
N PRO A 127 -11.68 0.86 -3.80
CA PRO A 127 -12.21 1.46 -5.02
C PRO A 127 -13.73 1.68 -4.97
N GLU A 128 -14.46 0.78 -4.31
CA GLU A 128 -15.91 0.89 -4.10
C GLU A 128 -16.27 2.14 -3.31
N THR A 129 -15.53 2.44 -2.25
CA THR A 129 -15.72 3.65 -1.44
C THR A 129 -15.55 4.91 -2.31
N MET A 130 -14.54 4.94 -3.18
CA MET A 130 -14.33 6.05 -4.10
C MET A 130 -15.44 6.17 -5.12
N ARG A 131 -15.94 5.06 -5.68
CA ARG A 131 -17.07 5.08 -6.61
C ARG A 131 -18.35 5.61 -5.95
N LEU A 132 -18.64 5.16 -4.73
CA LEU A 132 -19.80 5.66 -3.96
C LEU A 132 -19.67 7.14 -3.64
N LEU A 133 -18.49 7.61 -3.24
CA LEU A 133 -18.24 9.02 -2.98
C LEU A 133 -18.50 9.87 -4.22
N MET A 134 -17.91 9.51 -5.36
CA MET A 134 -18.06 10.26 -6.61
C MET A 134 -19.48 10.19 -7.20
N SER A 135 -20.23 9.12 -6.93
CA SER A 135 -21.61 9.01 -7.40
C SER A 135 -22.61 9.75 -6.51
N GLY A 136 -22.29 9.90 -5.22
CA GLY A 136 -23.18 10.56 -4.25
C GLY A 136 -22.97 12.07 -4.13
N PHE A 137 -21.80 12.58 -4.52
CA PHE A 137 -21.43 13.99 -4.35
C PHE A 137 -20.85 14.57 -5.65
N PRO A 138 -21.63 15.38 -6.40
CA PRO A 138 -21.18 15.98 -7.67
C PRO A 138 -19.87 16.78 -7.54
N GLU A 139 -19.61 17.38 -6.38
CA GLU A 139 -18.40 18.16 -6.07
C GLU A 139 -17.13 17.31 -6.13
N THR A 140 -17.25 16.00 -6.00
CA THR A 140 -16.11 15.05 -6.04
C THR A 140 -15.84 14.49 -7.43
N SER A 141 -16.57 14.93 -8.46
CA SER A 141 -16.41 14.44 -9.85
C SER A 141 -14.98 14.62 -10.40
N GLY A 142 -14.27 15.67 -9.97
CA GLY A 142 -12.88 15.95 -10.31
C GLY A 142 -11.90 14.84 -9.85
N PHE A 143 -12.25 14.05 -8.83
CA PHE A 143 -11.41 12.98 -8.33
C PHE A 143 -11.23 11.83 -9.33
N ALA A 144 -12.13 11.70 -10.32
CA ALA A 144 -11.95 10.72 -11.39
C ALA A 144 -10.64 10.92 -12.16
N MET A 145 -10.24 12.18 -12.41
CA MET A 145 -8.96 12.50 -13.06
C MET A 145 -7.79 12.24 -12.13
N VAL A 146 -7.91 12.54 -10.84
CA VAL A 146 -6.89 12.23 -9.82
C VAL A 146 -6.64 10.73 -9.77
N LEU A 147 -7.69 9.93 -9.71
CA LEU A 147 -7.59 8.46 -9.69
C LEU A 147 -7.00 7.89 -10.99
N LYS A 148 -7.33 8.48 -12.13
CA LYS A 148 -6.69 8.11 -13.40
C LYS A 148 -5.19 8.36 -13.38
N ARG A 149 -4.75 9.51 -12.86
CA ARG A 149 -3.32 9.83 -12.69
C ARG A 149 -2.66 8.93 -11.64
N ALA A 150 -3.38 8.55 -10.58
CA ALA A 150 -2.91 7.61 -9.56
C ALA A 150 -2.52 6.22 -10.13
N GLY A 151 -3.14 5.78 -11.22
CA GLY A 151 -2.73 4.59 -11.99
C GLY A 151 -1.31 4.67 -12.55
N GLN A 152 -0.69 5.86 -12.51
CA GLN A 152 0.69 6.12 -12.89
C GLN A 152 1.55 6.58 -11.69
N ALA A 153 1.11 6.34 -10.46
CA ALA A 153 1.68 6.85 -9.21
C ALA A 153 1.82 8.39 -9.24
N LEU A 154 0.83 9.08 -8.71
CA LEU A 154 0.79 10.54 -8.64
C LEU A 154 1.48 11.03 -7.37
N VAL A 155 2.48 11.88 -7.51
CA VAL A 155 3.30 12.39 -6.40
C VAL A 155 3.09 13.88 -6.24
N LEU A 156 2.96 14.32 -4.99
CA LEU A 156 2.98 15.73 -4.60
C LEU A 156 4.35 16.12 -4.05
N SER A 157 4.72 17.38 -4.27
CA SER A 157 5.89 18.06 -3.72
C SER A 157 5.49 19.45 -3.19
N GLY A 158 6.44 20.19 -2.64
CA GLY A 158 6.23 21.58 -2.26
C GLY A 158 5.13 21.80 -1.21
N GLU A 159 4.35 22.86 -1.38
CA GLU A 159 3.26 23.22 -0.47
C GLU A 159 2.11 22.21 -0.49
N SER A 160 1.76 21.69 -1.67
CA SER A 160 0.71 20.67 -1.81
C SER A 160 1.04 19.41 -1.01
N ALA A 161 2.30 18.96 -1.02
CA ALA A 161 2.73 17.82 -0.20
C ALA A 161 2.64 18.13 1.30
N ARG A 162 3.01 19.34 1.74
CA ARG A 162 2.89 19.76 3.14
C ARG A 162 1.44 19.78 3.61
N GLN A 163 0.53 20.32 2.80
CA GLN A 163 -0.90 20.36 3.11
C GLN A 163 -1.49 18.94 3.22
N ALA A 164 -1.26 18.09 2.22
CA ALA A 164 -1.74 16.72 2.23
C ALA A 164 -1.13 15.92 3.39
N GLY A 165 0.18 16.09 3.62
CA GLY A 165 0.90 15.44 4.72
C GLY A 165 0.34 15.83 6.09
N SER A 166 0.06 17.11 6.34
CA SER A 166 -0.56 17.59 7.58
C SER A 166 -1.93 16.97 7.83
N ILE A 167 -2.74 16.82 6.77
CA ILE A 167 -4.06 16.17 6.89
C ILE A 167 -3.88 14.69 7.25
N LEU A 168 -2.96 13.98 6.58
CA LEU A 168 -2.68 12.56 6.82
C LEU A 168 -2.18 12.30 8.24
N GLU A 169 -1.33 13.18 8.78
CA GLU A 169 -0.85 13.07 10.16
C GLU A 169 -1.98 13.19 11.18
N ASN A 170 -2.87 14.17 10.99
CA ASN A 170 -3.97 14.43 11.91
C ASN A 170 -5.04 13.33 11.90
N MET A 171 -5.10 12.50 10.85
CA MET A 171 -6.04 11.36 10.80
C MET A 171 -5.86 10.37 11.94
N GLU A 172 -4.69 10.30 12.58
CA GLU A 172 -4.45 9.41 13.73
C GLU A 172 -5.44 9.68 14.85
N GLU A 173 -5.65 10.95 15.19
CA GLU A 173 -6.49 11.41 16.30
C GLU A 173 -7.98 11.53 15.92
N HIS A 174 -8.30 11.40 14.64
CA HIS A 174 -9.63 11.63 14.14
C HIS A 174 -10.52 10.39 14.23
N SER A 175 -11.82 10.61 14.49
CA SER A 175 -12.85 9.58 14.40
C SER A 175 -12.95 9.01 12.98
N LEU A 176 -13.50 7.81 12.83
CA LEU A 176 -13.67 7.18 11.51
C LEU A 176 -14.46 8.06 10.54
N ALA A 177 -15.48 8.79 11.01
CA ALA A 177 -16.23 9.73 10.18
C ALA A 177 -15.37 10.93 9.75
N CYS A 178 -14.56 11.51 10.65
CA CYS A 178 -13.64 12.59 10.31
C CYS A 178 -12.59 12.14 9.28
N ARG A 179 -12.11 10.90 9.33
CA ARG A 179 -11.16 10.35 8.34
C ARG A 179 -11.73 10.32 6.92
N VAL A 180 -13.05 10.16 6.77
CA VAL A 180 -13.69 10.28 5.45
C VAL A 180 -13.63 11.71 4.94
N SER A 181 -13.87 12.69 5.82
CA SER A 181 -13.69 14.11 5.49
C SER A 181 -12.25 14.45 5.12
N ASP A 182 -11.30 13.92 5.87
CA ASP A 182 -9.87 14.13 5.59
C ASP A 182 -9.44 13.50 4.26
N LEU A 183 -9.96 12.33 3.92
CA LEU A 183 -9.74 11.73 2.60
C LEU A 183 -10.20 12.67 1.48
N ILE A 184 -11.39 13.26 1.60
CA ILE A 184 -11.90 14.23 0.61
C ILE A 184 -10.95 15.43 0.51
N ARG A 185 -10.50 15.98 1.64
CA ARG A 185 -9.57 17.11 1.66
C ARG A 185 -8.22 16.78 1.04
N VAL A 186 -7.66 15.60 1.30
CA VAL A 186 -6.40 15.15 0.68
C VAL A 186 -6.57 14.99 -0.82
N LEU A 187 -7.66 14.38 -1.29
CA LEU A 187 -7.94 14.24 -2.72
C LEU A 187 -8.17 15.59 -3.40
N ASP A 188 -8.75 16.55 -2.69
CA ASP A 188 -8.91 17.92 -3.18
C ASP A 188 -7.56 18.63 -3.38
N VAL A 189 -6.61 18.43 -2.45
CA VAL A 189 -5.22 18.90 -2.63
C VAL A 189 -4.60 18.27 -3.89
N PHE A 190 -4.77 16.96 -4.13
CA PHE A 190 -4.29 16.33 -5.36
C PHE A 190 -4.95 16.87 -6.62
N ALA A 191 -6.25 17.22 -6.55
CA ALA A 191 -7.00 17.72 -7.69
C ALA A 191 -6.58 19.15 -8.09
N HIS A 192 -6.17 19.96 -7.12
CA HIS A 192 -5.85 21.38 -7.32
C HIS A 192 -4.36 21.71 -7.21
N ALA A 193 -3.52 20.70 -7.00
CA ALA A 193 -2.06 20.90 -6.93
C ALA A 193 -1.54 21.55 -8.22
N PRO A 194 -0.71 22.61 -8.12
CA PRO A 194 -0.02 23.20 -9.25
C PRO A 194 0.78 22.17 -10.06
N ALA A 195 0.93 22.40 -11.35
CA ALA A 195 1.61 21.46 -12.25
C ALA A 195 3.09 21.23 -11.89
N ASP A 196 3.74 22.21 -11.26
CA ASP A 196 5.10 22.13 -10.74
C ASP A 196 5.21 21.44 -9.37
N GLU A 197 4.09 21.26 -8.68
CA GLU A 197 4.01 20.54 -7.41
C GLU A 197 3.39 19.13 -7.54
N SER A 198 3.00 18.68 -8.74
CA SER A 198 2.42 17.35 -8.93
C SER A 198 2.90 16.68 -10.21
N TYR A 199 3.40 15.44 -10.10
CA TYR A 199 3.88 14.67 -11.24
C TYR A 199 3.52 13.20 -11.14
N THR A 200 3.50 12.50 -12.28
CA THR A 200 3.34 11.05 -12.33
C THR A 200 4.69 10.36 -12.55
N VAL A 201 4.90 9.24 -11.87
CA VAL A 201 6.18 8.50 -11.87
C VAL A 201 6.24 7.53 -13.06
N VAL A 202 5.16 6.81 -13.31
CA VAL A 202 5.10 5.77 -14.34
C VAL A 202 4.82 6.39 -15.70
N ALA A 203 5.62 6.01 -16.71
CA ALA A 203 5.46 6.52 -18.07
C ALA A 203 4.08 6.17 -18.66
N SER A 204 3.56 7.07 -19.50
CA SER A 204 2.35 6.81 -20.28
C SER A 204 2.52 5.56 -21.14
N GLY A 205 1.60 4.61 -21.04
CA GLY A 205 1.65 3.32 -21.75
C GLY A 205 2.00 2.12 -20.89
N TYR A 206 2.34 2.30 -19.61
CA TYR A 206 2.33 1.21 -18.66
C TYR A 206 0.88 0.80 -18.40
N ASP A 207 0.55 -0.44 -18.75
CA ASP A 207 -0.78 -1.00 -18.51
C ASP A 207 -0.68 -2.08 -17.44
N PRO A 208 -1.13 -1.82 -16.21
CA PRO A 208 -1.28 -2.86 -15.20
C PRO A 208 -2.35 -3.90 -15.62
N ALA A 209 -3.13 -3.61 -16.65
CA ALA A 209 -4.23 -4.44 -17.15
C ALA A 209 -3.83 -5.77 -17.82
N VAL A 210 -2.56 -6.09 -17.93
CA VAL A 210 -2.11 -7.47 -18.26
C VAL A 210 -2.65 -8.50 -17.24
N CYS A 211 -3.21 -8.01 -16.12
CA CYS A 211 -3.89 -8.79 -15.09
C CYS A 211 -5.41 -8.57 -14.98
N SER A 212 -6.05 -7.74 -15.82
CA SER A 212 -7.42 -7.25 -15.58
C SER A 212 -8.49 -8.35 -15.42
N GLY A 213 -8.34 -9.50 -16.07
CA GLY A 213 -9.20 -10.67 -15.85
C GLY A 213 -8.87 -11.45 -14.57
N ALA A 214 -7.62 -11.42 -14.14
CA ALA A 214 -7.13 -12.10 -12.94
C ALA A 214 -7.45 -11.31 -11.67
N GLU A 215 -7.49 -9.98 -11.74
CA GLU A 215 -7.83 -9.10 -10.61
C GLU A 215 -9.21 -9.41 -10.03
N ARG A 216 -10.21 -9.53 -10.89
CA ARG A 216 -11.56 -9.87 -10.44
C ARG A 216 -11.57 -11.20 -9.70
N VAL A 217 -10.92 -12.23 -10.25
CA VAL A 217 -10.83 -13.55 -9.63
C VAL A 217 -10.14 -13.50 -8.27
N VAL A 218 -9.08 -12.70 -8.15
CA VAL A 218 -8.36 -12.53 -6.88
C VAL A 218 -9.19 -11.71 -5.90
N ASN A 219 -9.85 -10.63 -6.33
CA ASN A 219 -10.69 -9.81 -5.47
C ASN A 219 -11.91 -10.60 -4.97
N ASP A 220 -12.60 -11.34 -5.84
CA ASP A 220 -13.71 -12.20 -5.47
C ASP A 220 -13.25 -13.29 -4.46
N ALA A 221 -12.04 -13.83 -4.65
CA ALA A 221 -11.42 -14.76 -3.70
C ALA A 221 -11.10 -14.10 -2.35
N ILE A 222 -10.60 -12.87 -2.34
CA ILE A 222 -10.34 -12.10 -1.10
C ILE A 222 -11.64 -11.87 -0.35
N GLU A 223 -12.70 -11.47 -1.03
CA GLU A 223 -14.00 -11.23 -0.43
C GLU A 223 -14.59 -12.53 0.14
N TYR A 224 -14.54 -13.61 -0.63
CA TYR A 224 -14.94 -14.94 -0.17
C TYR A 224 -14.16 -15.39 1.08
N ILE A 225 -12.82 -15.30 1.04
CA ILE A 225 -11.97 -15.70 2.16
C ILE A 225 -12.26 -14.83 3.39
N SER A 226 -12.36 -13.50 3.22
CA SER A 226 -12.58 -12.55 4.31
C SER A 226 -13.92 -12.79 5.02
N SER A 227 -14.96 -13.13 4.28
CA SER A 227 -16.29 -13.46 4.84
C SER A 227 -16.36 -14.83 5.53
N HIS A 228 -15.36 -15.70 5.29
CA HIS A 228 -15.32 -17.08 5.83
C HIS A 228 -14.08 -17.37 6.68
N LEU A 229 -13.39 -16.34 7.19
CA LEU A 229 -12.10 -16.49 7.89
C LEU A 229 -12.13 -17.49 9.06
N SER A 230 -13.23 -17.53 9.81
CA SER A 230 -13.42 -18.44 10.96
C SER A 230 -13.88 -19.84 10.57
N GLY A 231 -14.36 -20.02 9.34
CA GLY A 231 -14.96 -21.25 8.83
C GLY A 231 -14.06 -22.05 7.90
N GLU A 232 -14.68 -22.96 7.17
CA GLU A 232 -14.02 -23.72 6.11
C GLU A 232 -13.90 -22.86 4.84
N ILE A 233 -12.71 -22.83 4.26
CA ILE A 233 -12.41 -22.11 3.03
C ILE A 233 -11.97 -23.15 1.98
N SER A 234 -12.76 -23.26 0.91
CA SER A 234 -12.56 -24.23 -0.16
C SER A 234 -12.08 -23.56 -1.45
N MET A 235 -10.95 -24.01 -1.98
CA MET A 235 -10.48 -23.58 -3.29
C MET A 235 -11.43 -24.00 -4.42
N ASP A 236 -12.11 -25.13 -4.26
CA ASP A 236 -13.10 -25.61 -5.22
C ASP A 236 -14.31 -24.67 -5.29
N LEU A 237 -14.77 -24.16 -4.15
CA LEU A 237 -15.85 -23.17 -4.13
C LEU A 237 -15.42 -21.86 -4.76
N ALA A 238 -14.21 -21.35 -4.43
CA ALA A 238 -13.67 -20.15 -5.03
C ALA A 238 -13.53 -20.28 -6.56
N ALA A 239 -13.07 -21.44 -7.04
CA ALA A 239 -12.97 -21.73 -8.47
C ALA A 239 -14.35 -21.73 -9.15
N ARG A 240 -15.36 -22.34 -8.54
CA ARG A 240 -16.74 -22.32 -9.06
C ARG A 240 -17.32 -20.92 -9.13
N GLN A 241 -17.13 -20.10 -8.11
CA GLN A 241 -17.57 -18.70 -8.10
C GLN A 241 -16.92 -17.90 -9.22
N ALA A 242 -15.65 -18.19 -9.53
CA ALA A 242 -14.93 -17.58 -10.65
C ALA A 242 -15.31 -18.17 -12.03
N GLY A 243 -16.22 -19.17 -12.10
CA GLY A 243 -16.57 -19.85 -13.34
C GLY A 243 -15.44 -20.71 -13.92
N MET A 244 -14.53 -21.22 -13.08
CA MET A 244 -13.30 -21.88 -13.51
C MET A 244 -13.18 -23.30 -12.94
N SER A 245 -12.41 -24.15 -13.62
CA SER A 245 -11.94 -25.39 -13.02
C SER A 245 -10.91 -25.11 -11.91
N VAL A 246 -10.80 -25.97 -10.90
CA VAL A 246 -9.85 -25.83 -9.79
C VAL A 246 -8.40 -25.65 -10.28
N SER A 247 -8.00 -26.39 -11.30
CA SER A 247 -6.67 -26.32 -11.87
C SER A 247 -6.40 -25.00 -12.62
N ALA A 248 -7.39 -24.49 -13.35
CA ALA A 248 -7.29 -23.19 -14.03
C ALA A 248 -7.26 -22.04 -13.01
N PHE A 249 -8.15 -22.08 -12.03
CA PHE A 249 -8.17 -21.12 -10.93
C PHE A 249 -6.84 -21.10 -10.16
N SER A 250 -6.32 -22.26 -9.74
CA SER A 250 -5.07 -22.37 -8.98
C SER A 250 -3.89 -21.74 -9.74
N ARG A 251 -3.76 -22.01 -11.05
CA ARG A 251 -2.71 -21.42 -11.89
C ARG A 251 -2.88 -19.91 -12.06
N LEU A 252 -4.11 -19.46 -12.37
CA LEU A 252 -4.40 -18.04 -12.53
C LEU A 252 -4.16 -17.29 -11.22
N PHE A 253 -4.71 -17.81 -10.11
CA PHE A 253 -4.58 -17.23 -8.79
C PHE A 253 -3.11 -17.10 -8.37
N LYS A 254 -2.31 -18.20 -8.50
CA LYS A 254 -0.88 -18.16 -8.16
C LYS A 254 -0.10 -17.17 -9.01
N ARG A 255 -0.40 -17.06 -10.31
CA ARG A 255 0.24 -16.09 -11.21
C ARG A 255 -0.12 -14.65 -10.81
N ALA A 256 -1.39 -14.39 -10.51
CA ALA A 256 -1.88 -13.05 -10.16
C ALA A 256 -1.53 -12.62 -8.73
N ALA A 257 -1.62 -13.54 -7.77
CA ALA A 257 -1.34 -13.30 -6.35
C ALA A 257 0.13 -13.52 -5.96
N GLY A 258 0.96 -14.05 -6.85
CA GLY A 258 2.35 -14.43 -6.56
C GLY A 258 2.51 -15.63 -5.63
N ILE A 259 1.44 -16.05 -4.95
CA ILE A 259 1.42 -17.17 -4.00
C ILE A 259 0.21 -18.07 -4.22
N GLY A 260 0.29 -19.33 -3.74
CA GLY A 260 -0.83 -20.26 -3.84
C GLY A 260 -2.01 -19.89 -2.95
N PHE A 261 -3.23 -20.30 -3.34
CA PHE A 261 -4.47 -20.00 -2.61
C PHE A 261 -4.41 -20.38 -1.12
N SER A 262 -3.88 -21.54 -0.77
CA SER A 262 -3.76 -21.97 0.63
C SER A 262 -2.81 -21.10 1.46
N ASP A 263 -1.70 -20.65 0.86
CA ASP A 263 -0.77 -19.72 1.50
C ASP A 263 -1.39 -18.35 1.68
N PHE A 264 -2.17 -17.94 0.72
CA PHE A 264 -2.94 -16.70 0.77
C PHE A 264 -3.96 -16.72 1.91
N VAL A 265 -4.76 -17.78 2.04
CA VAL A 265 -5.70 -17.99 3.16
C VAL A 265 -4.97 -17.94 4.50
N ARG A 266 -3.81 -18.60 4.57
CA ARG A 266 -2.96 -18.60 5.78
C ARG A 266 -2.56 -17.18 6.18
N ARG A 267 -2.05 -16.37 5.24
CA ARG A 267 -1.62 -15.00 5.50
C ARG A 267 -2.77 -14.10 5.95
N LEU A 268 -3.94 -14.21 5.32
CA LEU A 268 -5.13 -13.49 5.75
C LEU A 268 -5.54 -13.84 7.18
N ARG A 269 -5.57 -15.12 7.53
CA ARG A 269 -5.89 -15.58 8.88
C ARG A 269 -4.89 -15.08 9.93
N ILE A 270 -3.59 -15.10 9.62
CA ILE A 270 -2.57 -14.60 10.53
C ILE A 270 -2.63 -13.08 10.64
N GLY A 271 -2.81 -12.35 9.55
CA GLY A 271 -3.00 -10.90 9.57
C GLY A 271 -4.21 -10.50 10.43
N HIS A 272 -5.33 -11.23 10.31
CA HIS A 272 -6.51 -11.03 11.16
C HIS A 272 -6.19 -11.31 12.64
N ALA A 273 -5.43 -12.37 12.94
CA ALA A 273 -5.00 -12.67 14.30
C ALA A 273 -4.11 -11.56 14.87
N CYS A 274 -3.15 -11.05 14.11
CA CYS A 274 -2.30 -9.93 14.52
C CYS A 274 -3.14 -8.71 14.90
N ARG A 275 -4.14 -8.36 14.10
CA ARG A 275 -5.07 -7.26 14.39
C ARG A 275 -5.83 -7.50 15.70
N LEU A 276 -6.48 -8.67 15.85
CA LEU A 276 -7.25 -8.98 17.06
C LEU A 276 -6.36 -8.98 18.34
N LEU A 277 -5.12 -9.43 18.21
CA LEU A 277 -4.15 -9.42 19.32
C LEU A 277 -3.80 -8.01 19.80
N THR A 278 -3.82 -7.02 18.93
CA THR A 278 -3.45 -5.62 19.23
C THR A 278 -4.63 -4.72 19.56
N THR A 279 -5.83 -5.06 19.03
CA THR A 279 -7.02 -4.20 19.16
C THR A 279 -8.05 -4.72 20.15
N THR A 280 -7.88 -5.93 20.70
CA THR A 280 -8.84 -6.53 21.62
C THR A 280 -8.16 -7.23 22.80
N ASP A 281 -8.91 -7.37 23.90
CA ASP A 281 -8.48 -8.11 25.08
C ASP A 281 -8.88 -9.61 25.01
N GLN A 282 -9.36 -10.09 23.87
CA GLN A 282 -9.72 -11.48 23.68
C GLN A 282 -8.56 -12.44 23.98
N SER A 283 -8.84 -13.60 24.55
CA SER A 283 -7.81 -14.61 24.77
C SER A 283 -7.20 -15.10 23.46
N VAL A 284 -5.91 -15.47 23.47
CA VAL A 284 -5.24 -16.06 22.30
C VAL A 284 -6.02 -17.28 21.76
N ALA A 285 -6.64 -18.07 22.66
CA ALA A 285 -7.46 -19.21 22.30
C ALA A 285 -8.76 -18.81 21.56
N SER A 286 -9.39 -17.69 21.95
CA SER A 286 -10.55 -17.13 21.25
C SER A 286 -10.16 -16.62 19.88
N ILE A 287 -9.08 -15.83 19.79
CA ILE A 287 -8.56 -15.27 18.52
C ILE A 287 -8.19 -16.39 17.55
N ARG A 288 -7.53 -17.44 18.03
CA ARG A 288 -7.23 -18.62 17.22
C ARG A 288 -8.48 -19.20 16.53
N ARG A 289 -9.55 -19.38 17.31
CA ARG A 289 -10.83 -19.90 16.76
C ARG A 289 -11.46 -18.92 15.77
N ALA A 290 -11.49 -17.63 16.12
CA ALA A 290 -11.99 -16.57 15.23
C ALA A 290 -11.25 -16.51 13.89
N CYS A 291 -9.96 -16.93 13.87
CA CYS A 291 -9.14 -17.00 12.67
C CYS A 291 -9.20 -18.39 11.98
N GLY A 292 -10.13 -19.27 12.36
CA GLY A 292 -10.36 -20.56 11.67
C GLY A 292 -9.30 -21.63 11.96
N TYR A 293 -8.58 -21.52 13.09
CA TYR A 293 -7.62 -22.55 13.52
C TYR A 293 -8.20 -23.44 14.62
N GLY A 294 -8.53 -24.68 14.29
CA GLY A 294 -8.97 -25.68 15.26
C GLY A 294 -7.87 -26.12 16.25
N ASN A 295 -6.60 -26.15 15.82
CA ASN A 295 -5.48 -26.67 16.57
C ASN A 295 -4.50 -25.56 16.99
N ALA A 296 -4.15 -25.49 18.29
CA ALA A 296 -3.27 -24.47 18.84
C ALA A 296 -1.81 -24.59 18.33
N SER A 297 -1.29 -25.80 18.21
CA SER A 297 0.10 -26.03 17.74
C SER A 297 0.25 -25.57 16.30
N ASN A 298 -0.71 -25.87 15.43
CA ASN A 298 -0.73 -25.41 14.04
C ASN A 298 -0.82 -23.87 13.96
N PHE A 299 -1.70 -23.26 14.76
CA PHE A 299 -1.82 -21.82 14.83
C PHE A 299 -0.52 -21.15 15.24
N ASN A 300 0.07 -21.56 16.36
CA ASN A 300 1.32 -21.00 16.88
C ASN A 300 2.47 -21.14 15.88
N ARG A 301 2.60 -22.31 15.26
CA ARG A 301 3.62 -22.56 14.23
C ARG A 301 3.42 -21.62 13.03
N ARG A 302 2.21 -21.54 12.47
CA ARG A 302 1.91 -20.68 11.32
C ARG A 302 2.04 -19.20 11.65
N PHE A 303 1.66 -18.80 12.86
CA PHE A 303 1.84 -17.45 13.34
C PHE A 303 3.34 -17.08 13.41
N PHE A 304 4.15 -17.97 13.97
CA PHE A 304 5.60 -17.77 14.05
C PHE A 304 6.26 -17.74 12.66
N GLU A 305 5.88 -18.65 11.76
CA GLU A 305 6.38 -18.68 10.38
C GLU A 305 6.14 -17.35 9.62
N GLU A 306 5.00 -16.69 9.84
CA GLU A 306 4.63 -15.45 9.15
C GLU A 306 5.16 -14.18 9.86
N THR A 307 5.29 -14.20 11.18
CA THR A 307 5.56 -12.98 11.96
C THR A 307 6.93 -12.97 12.65
N GLY A 308 7.58 -14.10 12.79
CA GLY A 308 8.79 -14.28 13.60
C GLY A 308 8.55 -14.24 15.11
N GLU A 309 7.29 -14.14 15.56
CA GLU A 309 6.91 -13.96 16.96
C GLU A 309 5.86 -15.01 17.40
N THR A 310 5.73 -15.24 18.69
CA THR A 310 4.58 -15.98 19.23
C THR A 310 3.36 -15.03 19.34
N PRO A 311 2.11 -15.54 19.31
CA PRO A 311 0.93 -14.69 19.50
C PRO A 311 0.96 -13.88 20.79
N THR A 312 1.43 -14.46 21.88
CA THR A 312 1.59 -13.77 23.18
C THR A 312 2.72 -12.73 23.14
N GLY A 313 3.84 -13.05 22.49
CA GLY A 313 4.95 -12.12 22.27
C GLY A 313 4.52 -10.93 21.44
N TRP A 314 3.81 -11.17 20.34
CA TRP A 314 3.22 -10.15 19.48
C TRP A 314 2.31 -9.19 20.29
N ARG A 315 1.38 -9.74 21.06
CA ARG A 315 0.51 -8.93 21.93
C ARG A 315 1.32 -8.04 22.88
N LYS A 316 2.27 -8.60 23.62
CA LYS A 316 3.10 -7.82 24.56
C LYS A 316 3.90 -6.71 23.87
N LYS A 317 4.38 -6.95 22.68
CA LYS A 317 5.21 -6.02 21.91
C LYS A 317 4.41 -4.84 21.34
N TYR A 318 3.14 -5.06 20.99
CA TYR A 318 2.32 -4.11 20.24
C TYR A 318 1.09 -3.60 21.00
N ILE A 319 0.72 -4.21 22.15
CA ILE A 319 -0.32 -3.66 23.05
C ILE A 319 0.21 -2.35 23.66
N GLY A 320 -0.46 -1.26 23.44
CA GLY A 320 -0.02 0.09 23.88
C GLY A 320 0.50 1.00 22.76
N ARG A 321 0.58 0.51 21.52
CA ARG A 321 0.87 1.34 20.34
C ARG A 321 -0.38 1.78 19.58
N THR A 322 -1.57 1.32 20.04
CA THR A 322 -2.87 1.55 19.39
C THR A 322 -3.92 2.13 20.36
N ARG A 323 -3.52 2.50 21.58
CA ARG A 323 -4.38 3.24 22.54
C ARG A 323 -3.92 4.66 22.67
#